data_e5fe11cb34dc6b238308dfb3c55d8868
#
_entry.id   e5fe11cb34dc6b238308dfb3c55d8868
#
_cell.length_a   1.000
_cell.length_b   1.000
_cell.length_c   1.000
_cell.angle_alpha   90.00
_cell.angle_beta   90.00
_cell.angle_gamma   90.00
#
_symmetry.space_group_name_H-M   'P 1'
#
loop_
_entity.id
_entity.type
_entity.pdbx_description
1 polymer ?
#
loop_
_entity_poly.entity_id
_entity_poly.type
_entity_poly.pdbx_seq_one_letter_code
_entity_poly.pdbx_strand_id
1 'polypeptide(L)'
;MFELASLLLQAGFSRLAHACVAMGVFLIPAAGPRVPAQCVPLATVGSVTVWRQEGHPNAVLFRSGMTIDVDGAPRAYHPHDSGALNRLSGAGRPGHWWALVTKDGEPVVQGSADPAPGYFVSMTSLQNSTFPVTDSRRYVDAATIPYVALPEALTAAGQVHLGDLVAVVNQNNGKVVYAIYADQGPKDRLGEGSLCLANQLRGSPVPDAVGTRQSLPKGIVYVLFPGSGDHRPKTREKINTAGAKLFERWGGKAAVKVCLP
;
A
#
# COMPACT_ATOMS: atom_id res chain seq x y z
N MET A 1 6.18 68.06 48.62
CA MET A 1 6.38 67.93 50.09
C MET A 1 7.15 66.60 50.25
N PHE A 2 8.46 66.80 50.43
CA PHE A 2 9.29 66.39 51.58
C PHE A 2 9.24 64.89 51.86
N GLU A 3 10.29 64.13 52.09
CA GLU A 3 11.73 64.29 52.31
C GLU A 3 12.31 62.88 52.37
N LEU A 4 13.47 62.68 51.77
CA LEU A 4 14.77 62.45 52.34
C LEU A 4 15.06 61.17 53.13
N ALA A 5 15.87 60.38 52.53
CA ALA A 5 17.16 59.86 53.01
C ALA A 5 17.19 58.86 54.16
N SER A 6 17.88 57.77 53.95
CA SER A 6 19.14 57.47 54.68
C SER A 6 19.88 56.26 54.13
N LEU A 7 21.12 56.43 53.86
CA LEU A 7 22.20 55.46 53.71
C LEU A 7 22.27 54.49 54.91
N LEU A 8 22.61 53.26 54.70
CA LEU A 8 23.64 52.58 55.48
C LEU A 8 24.25 51.41 54.71
N LEU A 9 25.54 51.52 54.52
CA LEU A 9 26.47 50.47 54.09
C LEU A 9 26.40 49.28 55.05
N GLN A 10 26.41 48.06 54.51
CA GLN A 10 27.19 46.99 55.12
C GLN A 10 27.69 46.02 54.04
N ALA A 11 28.99 45.85 54.16
CA ALA A 11 29.85 44.98 53.35
C ALA A 11 29.60 43.50 53.64
N GLY A 12 29.90 42.67 52.63
CA GLY A 12 30.57 41.46 52.95
C GLY A 12 29.93 40.14 52.54
N PHE A 13 30.70 39.46 51.84
CA PHE A 13 30.81 38.01 51.57
C PHE A 13 30.34 37.55 50.19
N SER A 14 31.29 37.64 49.29
CA SER A 14 31.41 36.83 48.07
C SER A 14 31.43 35.34 48.45
N ARG A 15 30.38 34.60 48.07
CA ARG A 15 30.46 33.15 47.97
C ARG A 15 30.54 32.76 46.48
N LEU A 16 31.76 32.40 46.07
CA LEU A 16 31.97 31.67 44.82
C LEU A 16 31.21 30.34 44.91
N ALA A 17 30.08 30.23 44.20
CA ALA A 17 29.44 28.96 43.93
C ALA A 17 30.21 28.32 42.78
N HIS A 18 30.97 27.27 43.07
CA HIS A 18 31.55 26.38 42.06
C HIS A 18 30.40 25.55 41.46
N ALA A 19 29.98 25.90 40.26
CA ALA A 19 29.08 25.06 39.46
C ALA A 19 29.90 23.87 38.93
N CYS A 20 29.77 22.72 39.54
CA CYS A 20 30.23 21.46 38.96
C CYS A 20 29.34 21.16 37.74
N VAL A 21 29.84 21.44 36.54
CA VAL A 21 29.24 20.92 35.30
C VAL A 21 29.55 19.44 35.24
N ALA A 22 28.58 18.60 35.65
CA ALA A 22 28.64 17.18 35.43
C ALA A 22 28.46 16.92 33.93
N MET A 23 29.57 16.67 33.25
CA MET A 23 29.58 16.19 31.86
C MET A 23 29.02 14.76 31.85
N GLY A 24 27.72 14.64 31.64
CA GLY A 24 27.07 13.34 31.40
C GLY A 24 27.57 12.75 30.08
N VAL A 25 28.44 11.75 30.18
CA VAL A 25 28.82 10.93 29.03
C VAL A 25 27.60 10.09 28.67
N PHE A 26 26.83 10.52 27.65
CA PHE A 26 25.83 9.68 27.02
C PHE A 26 26.56 8.54 26.30
N LEU A 27 26.64 7.40 26.93
CA LEU A 27 27.00 6.15 26.24
C LEU A 27 25.90 5.83 25.22
N ILE A 28 26.15 6.17 23.97
CA ILE A 28 25.35 5.68 22.84
C ILE A 28 25.59 4.17 22.82
N PRO A 29 24.57 3.32 23.02
CA PRO A 29 24.77 1.88 22.94
C PRO A 29 25.29 1.57 21.53
N ALA A 30 26.47 0.97 21.46
CA ALA A 30 27.03 0.47 20.21
C ALA A 30 26.00 -0.48 19.60
N ALA A 31 25.54 -0.17 18.36
CA ALA A 31 24.68 -1.08 17.63
C ALA A 31 25.45 -2.40 17.48
N GLY A 32 24.95 -3.45 18.13
CA GLY A 32 25.52 -4.79 17.99
C GLY A 32 25.62 -5.18 16.52
N PRO A 33 26.44 -6.20 16.18
CA PRO A 33 26.61 -6.64 14.81
C PRO A 33 25.22 -6.96 14.23
N ARG A 34 24.80 -6.19 13.21
CA ARG A 34 23.57 -6.49 12.45
C ARG A 34 23.82 -7.83 11.78
N VAL A 35 23.09 -8.86 12.19
CA VAL A 35 23.01 -10.11 11.41
C VAL A 35 22.60 -9.73 10.01
N PRO A 36 23.31 -10.15 8.94
CA PRO A 36 22.89 -9.87 7.58
C PRO A 36 21.45 -10.35 7.38
N ALA A 37 20.62 -9.52 6.78
CA ALA A 37 19.24 -9.88 6.50
C ALA A 37 19.22 -11.15 5.64
N GLN A 38 18.65 -12.21 6.15
CA GLN A 38 18.59 -13.50 5.45
C GLN A 38 17.27 -13.58 4.68
N CYS A 39 17.37 -13.95 3.40
CA CYS A 39 16.20 -14.15 2.54
C CYS A 39 15.99 -15.65 2.38
N VAL A 40 14.85 -16.12 2.83
CA VAL A 40 14.46 -17.54 2.73
C VAL A 40 13.28 -17.70 1.79
N PRO A 41 13.26 -18.76 0.95
CA PRO A 41 12.09 -19.04 0.12
C PRO A 41 10.90 -19.37 1.03
N LEU A 42 9.75 -18.75 0.76
CA LEU A 42 8.54 -18.89 1.54
C LEU A 42 7.51 -19.78 0.85
N ALA A 43 7.29 -19.54 -0.44
CA ALA A 43 6.29 -20.24 -1.25
C ALA A 43 6.64 -20.10 -2.73
N THR A 44 5.96 -20.89 -3.57
CA THR A 44 5.96 -20.72 -5.03
C THR A 44 4.51 -20.62 -5.50
N VAL A 45 4.20 -19.60 -6.29
CA VAL A 45 2.89 -19.39 -6.91
C VAL A 45 3.09 -19.31 -8.42
N GLY A 46 2.53 -20.27 -9.15
CA GLY A 46 2.85 -20.46 -10.56
C GLY A 46 4.36 -20.68 -10.76
N SER A 47 5.01 -19.81 -11.52
CA SER A 47 6.45 -19.84 -11.75
C SER A 47 7.26 -18.85 -10.89
N VAL A 48 6.61 -18.20 -9.92
CA VAL A 48 7.22 -17.12 -9.14
C VAL A 48 7.54 -17.59 -7.72
N THR A 49 8.83 -17.53 -7.34
CA THR A 49 9.25 -17.74 -5.96
C THR A 49 8.98 -16.50 -5.12
N VAL A 50 8.35 -16.71 -3.99
CA VAL A 50 8.11 -15.71 -2.95
C VAL A 50 9.16 -15.91 -1.87
N TRP A 51 9.74 -14.81 -1.41
CA TRP A 51 10.80 -14.78 -0.42
C TRP A 51 10.32 -14.09 0.86
N ARG A 52 10.81 -14.54 1.99
CA ARG A 52 10.70 -13.81 3.25
C ARG A 52 12.07 -13.27 3.62
N GLN A 53 12.13 -11.99 3.94
CA GLN A 53 13.28 -11.40 4.58
C GLN A 53 12.96 -11.19 6.05
N GLU A 54 13.75 -11.83 6.90
CA GLU A 54 13.60 -11.69 8.35
C GLU A 54 14.25 -10.40 8.84
N GLY A 55 13.61 -9.76 9.80
CA GLY A 55 14.09 -8.49 10.37
C GLY A 55 12.94 -7.56 10.75
N HIS A 56 13.26 -6.31 11.05
CA HIS A 56 12.28 -5.29 11.38
C HIS A 56 12.37 -4.11 10.42
N PRO A 57 11.30 -3.84 9.66
CA PRO A 57 10.06 -4.60 9.52
C PRO A 57 10.26 -5.88 8.73
N ASN A 58 9.51 -6.92 9.10
CA ASN A 58 9.46 -8.17 8.34
C ASN A 58 8.87 -7.92 6.95
N ALA A 59 9.42 -8.54 5.92
CA ALA A 59 8.96 -8.35 4.56
C ALA A 59 8.80 -9.67 3.80
N VAL A 60 7.76 -9.73 2.98
CA VAL A 60 7.54 -10.80 2.00
C VAL A 60 7.67 -10.18 0.62
N LEU A 61 8.47 -10.78 -0.27
CA LEU A 61 8.76 -10.16 -1.55
C LEU A 61 8.82 -11.16 -2.70
N PHE A 62 8.47 -10.67 -3.88
CA PHE A 62 8.58 -11.43 -5.13
C PHE A 62 8.81 -10.49 -6.32
N ARG A 63 9.26 -11.06 -7.46
CA ARG A 63 9.43 -10.35 -8.72
C ARG A 63 8.52 -10.96 -9.78
N SER A 64 7.76 -10.11 -10.48
CA SER A 64 6.84 -10.53 -11.54
C SER A 64 6.74 -9.44 -12.63
N GLY A 65 5.78 -9.57 -13.54
CA GLY A 65 5.17 -8.46 -14.27
C GLY A 65 4.00 -7.87 -13.48
N MET A 66 3.16 -7.05 -14.15
CA MET A 66 1.91 -6.57 -13.57
C MET A 66 0.78 -6.65 -14.59
N THR A 67 -0.27 -7.39 -14.27
CA THR A 67 -1.57 -7.31 -14.93
C THR A 67 -2.38 -6.20 -14.26
N ILE A 68 -3.16 -5.45 -15.04
CA ILE A 68 -3.97 -4.36 -14.52
C ILE A 68 -5.31 -4.90 -14.04
N ASP A 69 -5.64 -4.54 -12.81
CA ASP A 69 -6.93 -4.75 -12.17
C ASP A 69 -7.72 -3.43 -12.16
N VAL A 70 -9.03 -3.51 -12.43
CA VAL A 70 -9.95 -2.36 -12.42
C VAL A 70 -11.06 -2.52 -11.38
N ASP A 71 -11.06 -3.60 -10.61
CA ASP A 71 -12.11 -3.91 -9.66
C ASP A 71 -12.26 -2.82 -8.61
N GLY A 72 -13.49 -2.57 -8.19
CA GLY A 72 -13.84 -1.46 -7.29
C GLY A 72 -13.91 -0.08 -7.94
N ALA A 73 -13.39 0.13 -9.15
CA ALA A 73 -13.56 1.42 -9.82
C ALA A 73 -15.03 1.63 -10.22
N PRO A 74 -15.59 2.84 -10.05
CA PRO A 74 -16.97 3.11 -10.44
C PRO A 74 -17.28 2.83 -11.91
N ARG A 75 -16.31 3.00 -12.80
CA ARG A 75 -16.45 2.74 -14.25
C ARG A 75 -15.79 1.43 -14.68
N ALA A 76 -15.59 0.49 -13.78
CA ALA A 76 -14.92 -0.78 -14.10
C ALA A 76 -15.63 -1.55 -15.21
N TYR A 77 -16.94 -1.74 -15.10
CA TYR A 77 -17.74 -2.59 -15.97
C TYR A 77 -19.09 -1.95 -16.34
N HIS A 78 -19.46 -2.06 -17.62
CA HIS A 78 -20.71 -1.53 -18.14
C HIS A 78 -21.49 -2.66 -18.84
N PRO A 79 -22.84 -2.68 -18.82
CA PRO A 79 -23.66 -3.73 -19.44
C PRO A 79 -23.34 -4.01 -20.92
N HIS A 80 -22.91 -2.96 -21.64
CA HIS A 80 -22.59 -3.02 -23.06
C HIS A 80 -21.11 -2.77 -23.38
N ASP A 81 -20.23 -2.89 -22.39
CA ASP A 81 -18.78 -2.57 -22.47
C ASP A 81 -18.49 -1.09 -22.89
N SER A 82 -19.51 -0.26 -23.01
CA SER A 82 -19.37 1.12 -23.49
C SER A 82 -18.69 2.01 -22.45
N GLY A 83 -17.52 2.57 -22.79
CA GLY A 83 -16.76 3.47 -21.92
C GLY A 83 -16.26 2.85 -20.61
N ALA A 84 -16.32 1.53 -20.45
CA ALA A 84 -15.83 0.81 -19.30
C ALA A 84 -14.31 0.65 -19.33
N LEU A 85 -13.69 0.53 -18.15
CA LEU A 85 -12.26 0.30 -18.01
C LEU A 85 -11.85 -1.13 -18.40
N ASN A 86 -12.79 -2.08 -18.34
CA ASN A 86 -12.57 -3.47 -18.76
C ASN A 86 -13.87 -4.03 -19.36
N ARG A 87 -13.73 -5.10 -20.13
CA ARG A 87 -14.88 -5.85 -20.66
C ARG A 87 -15.62 -6.56 -19.54
N LEU A 88 -16.93 -6.68 -19.64
CA LEU A 88 -17.79 -7.35 -18.68
C LEU A 88 -17.36 -8.80 -18.42
N SER A 89 -16.85 -9.50 -19.44
CA SER A 89 -16.28 -10.85 -19.29
C SER A 89 -15.10 -10.93 -18.31
N GLY A 90 -14.48 -9.80 -17.98
CA GLY A 90 -13.46 -9.70 -16.93
C GLY A 90 -14.03 -9.75 -15.52
N ALA A 91 -15.32 -9.45 -15.35
CA ALA A 91 -16.00 -9.43 -14.05
C ALA A 91 -16.73 -10.76 -13.73
N GLY A 92 -16.80 -11.68 -14.68
CA GLY A 92 -17.54 -12.91 -14.53
C GLY A 92 -18.41 -13.24 -15.74
N ARG A 93 -19.45 -14.01 -15.48
CA ARG A 93 -20.46 -14.41 -16.45
C ARG A 93 -21.83 -14.53 -15.77
N PRO A 94 -22.94 -14.50 -16.50
CA PRO A 94 -24.26 -14.68 -15.93
C PRO A 94 -24.32 -15.91 -14.99
N GLY A 95 -24.85 -15.67 -13.78
CA GLY A 95 -24.93 -16.68 -12.71
C GLY A 95 -23.61 -16.90 -11.93
N HIS A 96 -22.50 -16.27 -12.33
CA HIS A 96 -21.20 -16.39 -11.63
C HIS A 96 -20.36 -15.12 -11.79
N TRP A 97 -20.71 -14.09 -11.02
CA TRP A 97 -20.02 -12.80 -11.00
C TRP A 97 -19.05 -12.73 -9.81
N TRP A 98 -17.74 -12.66 -10.09
CA TRP A 98 -16.71 -12.59 -9.03
C TRP A 98 -16.27 -11.17 -8.70
N ALA A 99 -16.44 -10.21 -9.63
CA ALA A 99 -16.02 -8.81 -9.46
C ALA A 99 -17.20 -7.82 -9.33
N LEU A 100 -18.45 -8.31 -9.35
CA LEU A 100 -19.65 -7.47 -9.28
C LEU A 100 -20.49 -7.79 -8.04
N VAL A 101 -21.02 -6.74 -7.45
CA VAL A 101 -22.09 -6.88 -6.46
C VAL A 101 -23.35 -7.37 -7.15
N THR A 102 -23.98 -8.39 -6.58
CA THR A 102 -25.25 -8.93 -7.08
C THR A 102 -26.36 -8.79 -6.05
N LYS A 103 -27.58 -8.60 -6.55
CA LYS A 103 -28.81 -8.67 -5.79
C LYS A 103 -29.75 -9.63 -6.54
N ASP A 104 -30.26 -10.63 -5.84
CA ASP A 104 -31.13 -11.67 -6.43
C ASP A 104 -30.49 -12.39 -7.64
N GLY A 105 -29.15 -12.51 -7.66
CA GLY A 105 -28.36 -13.12 -8.73
C GLY A 105 -27.97 -12.19 -9.87
N GLU A 106 -28.54 -10.98 -9.95
CA GLU A 106 -28.26 -10.01 -11.00
C GLU A 106 -27.28 -8.91 -10.54
N PRO A 107 -26.36 -8.44 -11.43
CA PRO A 107 -25.45 -7.37 -11.11
C PRO A 107 -26.16 -6.06 -10.76
N VAL A 108 -25.74 -5.41 -9.70
CA VAL A 108 -26.28 -4.12 -9.28
C VAL A 108 -25.75 -3.01 -10.18
N VAL A 109 -26.67 -2.21 -10.74
CA VAL A 109 -26.36 -1.03 -11.57
C VAL A 109 -26.36 0.22 -10.70
N GLN A 110 -25.37 1.08 -10.86
CA GLN A 110 -25.26 2.38 -10.21
C GLN A 110 -26.39 3.31 -10.64
N GLY A 111 -27.07 3.94 -9.68
CA GLY A 111 -28.15 4.89 -9.88
C GLY A 111 -27.66 6.32 -10.18
N SER A 112 -28.59 7.26 -10.35
CA SER A 112 -28.29 8.65 -10.71
C SER A 112 -27.49 9.43 -9.64
N ALA A 113 -27.49 8.98 -8.38
CA ALA A 113 -26.72 9.60 -7.30
C ALA A 113 -25.33 8.97 -7.09
N ASP A 114 -25.02 7.91 -7.80
CA ASP A 114 -23.75 7.20 -7.72
C ASP A 114 -22.67 7.84 -8.61
N PRO A 115 -21.38 7.55 -8.37
CA PRO A 115 -20.28 8.14 -9.14
C PRO A 115 -20.29 7.85 -10.64
N ALA A 116 -20.88 6.73 -11.08
CA ALA A 116 -20.95 6.33 -12.47
C ALA A 116 -22.32 5.69 -12.81
N PRO A 117 -23.38 6.51 -12.99
CA PRO A 117 -24.70 6.00 -13.33
C PRO A 117 -24.69 5.11 -14.57
N GLY A 118 -25.37 3.96 -14.51
CA GLY A 118 -25.46 2.99 -15.60
C GLY A 118 -24.33 1.95 -15.63
N TYR A 119 -23.26 2.12 -14.86
CA TYR A 119 -22.22 1.12 -14.67
C TYR A 119 -22.60 0.14 -13.55
N PHE A 120 -22.02 -1.06 -13.59
CA PHE A 120 -22.19 -2.01 -12.50
C PHE A 120 -21.40 -1.58 -11.27
N VAL A 121 -21.89 -1.97 -10.08
CA VAL A 121 -21.12 -1.83 -8.85
C VAL A 121 -20.07 -2.93 -8.81
N SER A 122 -18.82 -2.57 -9.06
CA SER A 122 -17.66 -3.47 -8.93
C SER A 122 -17.17 -3.51 -7.50
N MET A 123 -16.64 -4.66 -7.08
CA MET A 123 -16.24 -4.88 -5.68
C MET A 123 -14.77 -5.27 -5.56
N THR A 124 -14.17 -4.94 -4.40
CA THR A 124 -12.88 -5.43 -3.92
C THR A 124 -13.06 -6.14 -2.59
N SER A 125 -12.10 -6.99 -2.21
CA SER A 125 -12.13 -7.72 -0.94
C SER A 125 -11.98 -6.79 0.26
N LEU A 126 -11.14 -5.73 0.18
CA LEU A 126 -11.05 -4.68 1.19
C LEU A 126 -12.19 -3.67 1.00
N GLN A 127 -12.94 -3.44 2.07
CA GLN A 127 -14.19 -2.68 2.02
C GLN A 127 -14.32 -1.67 3.15
N ASN A 128 -15.00 -0.56 2.89
CA ASN A 128 -15.49 0.36 3.91
C ASN A 128 -16.92 -0.01 4.31
N SER A 129 -17.06 -0.73 5.40
CA SER A 129 -18.36 -1.22 5.89
C SER A 129 -19.35 -0.12 6.35
N THR A 130 -18.94 1.15 6.36
CA THR A 130 -19.87 2.26 6.65
C THR A 130 -20.84 2.54 5.51
N PHE A 131 -20.51 2.07 4.29
CA PHE A 131 -21.40 2.16 3.13
C PHE A 131 -22.16 0.85 2.90
N PRO A 132 -23.39 0.90 2.36
CA PRO A 132 -24.12 -0.28 1.94
C PRO A 132 -23.35 -1.11 0.91
N VAL A 133 -23.64 -2.40 0.81
CA VAL A 133 -22.98 -3.29 -0.17
C VAL A 133 -23.24 -2.90 -1.63
N THR A 134 -24.35 -2.23 -1.90
CA THR A 134 -24.73 -1.75 -3.23
C THR A 134 -24.15 -0.37 -3.59
N ASP A 135 -23.40 0.25 -2.68
CA ASP A 135 -22.78 1.54 -2.89
C ASP A 135 -21.34 1.36 -3.37
N SER A 136 -20.99 1.88 -4.54
CA SER A 136 -19.64 1.76 -5.11
C SER A 136 -18.54 2.37 -4.22
N ARG A 137 -18.88 3.36 -3.36
CA ARG A 137 -17.94 3.98 -2.40
C ARG A 137 -17.50 3.04 -1.28
N ARG A 138 -18.17 1.90 -1.15
CA ARG A 138 -17.75 0.83 -0.23
C ARG A 138 -16.41 0.22 -0.63
N TYR A 139 -16.11 0.15 -1.91
CA TYR A 139 -15.00 -0.60 -2.49
C TYR A 139 -13.79 0.29 -2.78
N VAL A 140 -12.61 -0.32 -2.87
CA VAL A 140 -11.38 0.42 -3.16
C VAL A 140 -11.31 0.72 -4.65
N ASP A 141 -11.41 1.98 -5.01
CA ASP A 141 -11.43 2.44 -6.41
C ASP A 141 -10.06 2.23 -7.09
N ALA A 142 -9.99 1.27 -8.02
CA ALA A 142 -8.80 0.96 -8.79
C ALA A 142 -8.27 2.11 -9.64
N ALA A 143 -9.11 3.07 -10.01
CA ALA A 143 -8.70 4.22 -10.82
C ALA A 143 -7.95 5.28 -10.01
N THR A 144 -8.18 5.35 -8.69
CA THR A 144 -7.65 6.42 -7.83
C THR A 144 -6.73 5.95 -6.71
N ILE A 145 -6.88 4.69 -6.27
CA ILE A 145 -6.10 4.10 -5.17
C ILE A 145 -5.11 3.05 -5.70
N PRO A 146 -3.81 3.19 -5.40
CA PRO A 146 -2.84 2.15 -5.71
C PRO A 146 -3.03 0.96 -4.79
N TYR A 147 -3.35 -0.21 -5.36
CA TYR A 147 -3.47 -1.45 -4.62
C TYR A 147 -2.90 -2.65 -5.40
N VAL A 148 -2.65 -3.75 -4.70
CA VAL A 148 -2.31 -5.05 -5.27
C VAL A 148 -3.40 -6.07 -4.95
N ALA A 149 -3.60 -7.02 -5.87
CA ALA A 149 -4.41 -8.21 -5.66
C ALA A 149 -3.49 -9.43 -5.48
N LEU A 150 -3.75 -10.23 -4.44
CA LEU A 150 -2.87 -11.32 -4.03
C LEU A 150 -3.65 -12.63 -3.87
N PRO A 151 -3.09 -13.78 -4.31
CA PRO A 151 -3.70 -15.08 -4.09
C PRO A 151 -3.63 -15.51 -2.63
N GLU A 152 -4.62 -16.29 -2.20
CA GLU A 152 -4.74 -16.83 -0.84
C GLU A 152 -3.49 -17.62 -0.41
N ALA A 153 -2.90 -18.42 -1.31
CA ALA A 153 -1.70 -19.18 -1.01
C ALA A 153 -0.52 -18.30 -0.56
N LEU A 154 -0.36 -17.10 -1.13
CA LEU A 154 0.66 -16.15 -0.71
C LEU A 154 0.27 -15.48 0.60
N THR A 155 -0.97 -15.02 0.73
CA THR A 155 -1.41 -14.26 1.91
C THR A 155 -1.38 -15.13 3.16
N ALA A 156 -1.78 -16.40 3.06
CA ALA A 156 -1.69 -17.37 4.16
C ALA A 156 -0.23 -17.66 4.55
N ALA A 157 0.62 -18.01 3.59
CA ALA A 157 2.04 -18.31 3.86
C ALA A 157 2.80 -17.06 4.37
N GLY A 158 2.50 -15.90 3.82
CA GLY A 158 3.14 -14.63 4.14
C GLY A 158 2.60 -13.93 5.40
N GLN A 159 1.45 -14.36 5.92
CA GLN A 159 0.70 -13.68 6.98
C GLN A 159 0.37 -12.22 6.58
N VAL A 160 -0.01 -12.05 5.31
CA VAL A 160 -0.38 -10.75 4.74
C VAL A 160 -1.90 -10.61 4.78
N HIS A 161 -2.38 -9.49 5.30
CA HIS A 161 -3.79 -9.22 5.50
C HIS A 161 -4.27 -8.03 4.67
N LEU A 162 -5.55 -8.01 4.33
CA LEU A 162 -6.18 -6.86 3.66
C LEU A 162 -5.86 -5.55 4.40
N GLY A 163 -5.44 -4.54 3.65
CA GLY A 163 -5.01 -3.26 4.21
C GLY A 163 -3.52 -3.15 4.51
N ASP A 164 -2.74 -4.24 4.45
CA ASP A 164 -1.29 -4.19 4.61
C ASP A 164 -0.63 -3.36 3.51
N LEU A 165 0.42 -2.64 3.89
CA LEU A 165 1.18 -1.78 3.00
C LEU A 165 2.12 -2.58 2.10
N VAL A 166 2.29 -2.08 0.88
CA VAL A 166 3.14 -2.68 -0.15
C VAL A 166 3.98 -1.58 -0.79
N ALA A 167 5.28 -1.81 -0.93
CA ALA A 167 6.10 -1.01 -1.84
C ALA A 167 6.28 -1.77 -3.16
N VAL A 168 5.97 -1.13 -4.27
CA VAL A 168 6.12 -1.71 -5.60
C VAL A 168 7.20 -0.96 -6.36
N VAL A 169 8.23 -1.69 -6.79
CA VAL A 169 9.41 -1.13 -7.45
C VAL A 169 9.45 -1.59 -8.90
N ASN A 170 9.40 -0.66 -9.83
CA ASN A 170 9.67 -0.94 -11.22
C ASN A 170 11.19 -0.84 -11.47
N GLN A 171 11.87 -1.97 -11.58
CA GLN A 171 13.33 -2.01 -11.79
C GLN A 171 13.74 -1.47 -13.17
N ASN A 172 12.83 -1.44 -14.16
CA ASN A 172 13.13 -0.98 -15.51
C ASN A 172 13.31 0.55 -15.60
N ASN A 173 12.65 1.32 -14.70
CA ASN A 173 12.74 2.78 -14.67
C ASN A 173 13.06 3.35 -13.28
N GLY A 174 13.24 2.50 -12.29
CA GLY A 174 13.59 2.89 -10.92
C GLY A 174 12.47 3.51 -10.10
N LYS A 175 11.22 3.57 -10.59
CA LYS A 175 10.09 4.12 -9.83
C LYS A 175 9.71 3.22 -8.67
N VAL A 176 9.31 3.88 -7.57
CA VAL A 176 8.70 3.22 -6.40
C VAL A 176 7.33 3.84 -6.18
N VAL A 177 6.32 3.00 -6.03
CA VAL A 177 4.95 3.40 -5.71
C VAL A 177 4.50 2.60 -4.49
N TYR A 178 3.83 3.27 -3.57
CA TYR A 178 3.28 2.62 -2.38
C TYR A 178 1.81 2.29 -2.61
N ALA A 179 1.42 1.10 -2.18
CA ALA A 179 0.11 0.52 -2.39
C ALA A 179 -0.38 -0.16 -1.10
N ILE A 180 -1.61 -0.66 -1.14
CA ILE A 180 -2.17 -1.56 -0.11
C ILE A 180 -2.57 -2.89 -0.75
N TYR A 181 -2.62 -3.96 0.02
CA TYR A 181 -3.29 -5.18 -0.38
C TYR A 181 -4.80 -4.99 -0.23
N ALA A 182 -5.54 -4.94 -1.34
CA ALA A 182 -6.96 -4.62 -1.31
C ALA A 182 -7.85 -5.67 -1.98
N ASP A 183 -7.31 -6.59 -2.78
CA ASP A 183 -8.17 -7.55 -3.45
C ASP A 183 -7.55 -8.95 -3.57
N GLN A 184 -8.42 -9.95 -3.67
CA GLN A 184 -8.02 -11.33 -3.88
C GLN A 184 -7.70 -11.55 -5.36
N GLY A 185 -6.46 -11.95 -5.63
CA GLY A 185 -5.99 -12.26 -6.98
C GLY A 185 -6.21 -13.71 -7.38
N PRO A 186 -5.91 -14.05 -8.64
CA PRO A 186 -5.98 -15.42 -9.17
C PRO A 186 -5.10 -16.39 -8.39
N LYS A 187 -5.56 -17.65 -8.25
CA LYS A 187 -4.90 -18.66 -7.41
C LYS A 187 -3.50 -19.06 -7.87
N ASP A 188 -3.23 -18.98 -9.16
CA ASP A 188 -2.08 -19.58 -9.84
C ASP A 188 -1.04 -18.58 -10.35
N ARG A 189 -1.23 -17.28 -10.11
CA ARG A 189 -0.31 -16.23 -10.58
C ARG A 189 -0.18 -15.06 -9.63
N LEU A 190 0.97 -14.37 -9.73
CA LEU A 190 1.31 -13.15 -9.02
C LEU A 190 1.53 -11.99 -9.97
N GLY A 191 1.39 -10.77 -9.45
CA GLY A 191 1.62 -9.57 -10.22
C GLY A 191 0.33 -8.97 -10.77
N GLU A 192 -0.64 -8.73 -9.93
CA GLU A 192 -1.84 -7.99 -10.26
C GLU A 192 -1.95 -6.73 -9.41
N GLY A 193 -2.35 -5.62 -10.02
CA GLY A 193 -2.46 -4.36 -9.32
C GLY A 193 -3.36 -3.36 -10.04
N SER A 194 -3.85 -2.39 -9.27
CA SER A 194 -4.84 -1.41 -9.75
C SER A 194 -4.34 -0.60 -10.95
N LEU A 195 -5.27 -0.09 -11.72
CA LEU A 195 -5.00 0.86 -12.82
C LEU A 195 -4.19 2.07 -12.31
N CYS A 196 -4.54 2.60 -11.13
CA CYS A 196 -3.80 3.70 -10.49
C CYS A 196 -2.34 3.33 -10.22
N LEU A 197 -2.08 2.14 -9.67
CA LEU A 197 -0.73 1.64 -9.41
C LEU A 197 0.08 1.48 -10.71
N ALA A 198 -0.53 0.88 -11.73
CA ALA A 198 0.12 0.67 -13.02
C ALA A 198 0.50 2.01 -13.69
N ASN A 199 -0.39 3.00 -13.69
CA ASN A 199 -0.15 4.33 -14.24
C ASN A 199 1.02 5.05 -13.54
N GLN A 200 1.08 4.99 -12.21
CA GLN A 200 2.16 5.59 -11.44
C GLN A 200 3.51 4.90 -11.70
N LEU A 201 3.55 3.56 -11.73
CA LEU A 201 4.76 2.80 -12.00
C LEU A 201 5.30 3.01 -13.42
N ARG A 202 4.40 3.18 -14.39
CA ARG A 202 4.75 3.45 -15.78
C ARG A 202 5.25 4.88 -15.96
N GLY A 203 4.62 5.83 -15.29
CA GLY A 203 4.89 7.26 -15.38
C GLY A 203 4.15 7.96 -16.50
N SER A 204 3.24 7.26 -17.14
CA SER A 204 2.29 7.81 -18.11
C SER A 204 0.95 7.09 -17.96
N PRO A 205 -0.18 7.77 -18.15
CA PRO A 205 -1.49 7.14 -18.12
C PRO A 205 -1.58 6.01 -19.15
N VAL A 206 -2.27 4.94 -18.76
CA VAL A 206 -2.75 3.95 -19.74
C VAL A 206 -3.93 4.60 -20.46
N PRO A 207 -3.99 4.57 -21.78
CA PRO A 207 -5.17 5.02 -22.49
C PRO A 207 -6.42 4.29 -22.00
N ASP A 208 -7.50 5.03 -21.79
CA ASP A 208 -8.82 4.52 -21.35
C ASP A 208 -9.52 3.70 -22.45
N ALA A 209 -8.85 2.70 -23.00
CA ALA A 209 -9.42 1.90 -24.07
C ALA A 209 -9.87 0.55 -23.51
N VAL A 210 -11.16 0.25 -23.69
CA VAL A 210 -11.77 -1.05 -23.40
C VAL A 210 -10.91 -2.17 -23.97
N GLY A 211 -10.41 -3.04 -23.09
CA GLY A 211 -9.66 -4.23 -23.47
C GLY A 211 -8.17 -4.05 -23.74
N THR A 212 -7.59 -2.87 -23.60
CA THR A 212 -6.13 -2.70 -23.61
C THR A 212 -5.56 -2.95 -22.22
N ARG A 213 -5.48 -4.21 -21.82
CA ARG A 213 -4.67 -4.63 -20.67
C ARG A 213 -3.20 -4.48 -21.07
N GLN A 214 -2.69 -3.27 -21.05
CA GLN A 214 -1.25 -3.05 -21.17
C GLN A 214 -0.60 -3.44 -19.84
N SER A 215 -0.32 -4.73 -19.65
CA SER A 215 0.47 -5.23 -18.54
C SER A 215 1.84 -4.55 -18.51
N LEU A 216 2.41 -4.38 -17.32
CA LEU A 216 3.81 -4.02 -17.21
C LEU A 216 4.67 -5.28 -17.38
N PRO A 217 5.79 -5.17 -18.12
CA PRO A 217 6.68 -6.32 -18.34
C PRO A 217 7.32 -6.78 -17.02
N LYS A 218 8.01 -7.92 -17.06
CA LYS A 218 8.82 -8.42 -15.94
C LYS A 218 9.77 -7.34 -15.42
N GLY A 219 10.14 -7.42 -14.15
CA GLY A 219 10.98 -6.42 -13.48
C GLY A 219 10.21 -5.55 -12.47
N ILE A 220 8.99 -5.95 -12.15
CA ILE A 220 8.24 -5.35 -11.04
C ILE A 220 8.47 -6.16 -9.77
N VAL A 221 8.98 -5.52 -8.74
CA VAL A 221 9.20 -6.11 -7.42
C VAL A 221 8.14 -5.61 -6.47
N TYR A 222 7.53 -6.55 -5.75
CA TYR A 222 6.52 -6.31 -4.74
C TYR A 222 7.14 -6.61 -3.37
N VAL A 223 7.09 -5.65 -2.45
CA VAL A 223 7.56 -5.79 -1.07
C VAL A 223 6.37 -5.55 -0.16
N LEU A 224 5.85 -6.62 0.41
CA LEU A 224 4.71 -6.64 1.29
C LEU A 224 5.19 -6.55 2.74
N PHE A 225 4.49 -5.79 3.56
CA PHE A 225 4.81 -5.59 4.97
C PHE A 225 3.70 -6.17 5.86
N PRO A 226 3.79 -7.46 6.23
CA PRO A 226 2.77 -8.12 7.04
C PRO A 226 2.49 -7.39 8.36
N GLY A 227 1.20 -7.24 8.70
CA GLY A 227 0.76 -6.59 9.93
C GLY A 227 0.90 -5.07 9.94
N SER A 228 1.13 -4.43 8.79
CA SER A 228 1.24 -2.97 8.68
C SER A 228 -0.09 -2.26 8.46
N GLY A 229 -1.15 -3.01 8.20
CA GLY A 229 -2.50 -2.53 7.93
C GLY A 229 -3.41 -2.56 9.15
N ASP A 230 -4.62 -2.03 8.98
CA ASP A 230 -5.70 -2.00 9.97
C ASP A 230 -7.02 -2.56 9.40
N HIS A 231 -6.95 -3.31 8.31
CA HIS A 231 -8.10 -3.90 7.59
C HIS A 231 -9.11 -2.87 7.07
N ARG A 232 -8.66 -1.63 6.81
CA ARG A 232 -9.52 -0.54 6.32
C ARG A 232 -8.94 0.10 5.07
N PRO A 233 -9.77 0.53 4.12
CA PRO A 233 -9.34 1.36 3.01
C PRO A 233 -8.64 2.63 3.50
N LYS A 234 -7.63 3.09 2.74
CA LYS A 234 -6.84 4.28 3.05
C LYS A 234 -6.84 5.24 1.87
N THR A 235 -6.70 6.52 2.16
CA THR A 235 -6.46 7.52 1.10
C THR A 235 -5.06 7.34 0.53
N ARG A 236 -4.85 7.78 -0.70
CA ARG A 236 -3.55 7.72 -1.37
C ARG A 236 -2.44 8.43 -0.58
N GLU A 237 -2.74 9.57 0.06
CA GLU A 237 -1.77 10.28 0.90
C GLU A 237 -1.31 9.44 2.10
N LYS A 238 -2.26 8.78 2.78
CA LYS A 238 -1.94 7.90 3.92
C LYS A 238 -1.11 6.70 3.48
N ILE A 239 -1.44 6.11 2.33
CA ILE A 239 -0.67 5.01 1.73
C ILE A 239 0.75 5.48 1.42
N ASN A 240 0.91 6.61 0.73
CA ASN A 240 2.21 7.15 0.36
C ASN A 240 3.07 7.46 1.59
N THR A 241 2.52 8.18 2.57
CA THR A 241 3.27 8.59 3.77
C THR A 241 3.71 7.38 4.61
N ALA A 242 2.79 6.47 4.90
CA ALA A 242 3.09 5.30 5.71
C ALA A 242 3.97 4.29 4.96
N GLY A 243 3.70 4.07 3.67
CA GLY A 243 4.48 3.17 2.82
C GLY A 243 5.91 3.62 2.62
N ALA A 244 6.13 4.92 2.37
CA ALA A 244 7.48 5.49 2.25
C ALA A 244 8.30 5.29 3.51
N LYS A 245 7.74 5.67 4.67
CA LYS A 245 8.40 5.51 5.97
C LYS A 245 8.74 4.04 6.27
N LEU A 246 7.84 3.13 5.91
CA LEU A 246 8.04 1.70 6.16
C LEU A 246 9.11 1.12 5.25
N PHE A 247 9.07 1.46 3.95
CA PHE A 247 10.04 1.01 2.96
C PHE A 247 11.46 1.53 3.26
N GLU A 248 11.61 2.80 3.62
CA GLU A 248 12.88 3.37 4.04
C GLU A 248 13.46 2.68 5.28
N ARG A 249 12.63 2.47 6.31
CA ARG A 249 13.04 1.77 7.53
C ARG A 249 13.46 0.32 7.28
N TRP A 250 12.84 -0.34 6.30
CA TRP A 250 13.21 -1.69 5.86
C TRP A 250 14.57 -1.72 5.13
N GLY A 251 15.03 -0.61 4.55
CA GLY A 251 16.29 -0.47 3.83
C GLY A 251 16.12 -0.12 2.35
N GLY A 252 14.89 0.15 1.91
CA GLY A 252 14.58 0.70 0.60
C GLY A 252 15.05 -0.18 -0.56
N LYS A 253 15.44 0.46 -1.66
CA LYS A 253 15.93 -0.24 -2.87
C LYS A 253 17.19 -1.08 -2.63
N ALA A 254 18.00 -0.75 -1.64
CA ALA A 254 19.19 -1.51 -1.31
C ALA A 254 18.81 -2.89 -0.75
N ALA A 255 17.81 -2.95 0.14
CA ALA A 255 17.33 -4.20 0.69
C ALA A 255 16.65 -5.11 -0.36
N VAL A 256 16.01 -4.54 -1.39
CA VAL A 256 15.46 -5.32 -2.52
C VAL A 256 16.55 -6.17 -3.18
N LYS A 257 17.74 -5.62 -3.41
CA LYS A 257 18.84 -6.31 -4.10
C LYS A 257 19.43 -7.47 -3.30
N VAL A 258 19.21 -7.50 -2.00
CA VAL A 258 19.69 -8.60 -1.13
C VAL A 258 18.91 -9.88 -1.41
N CYS A 259 17.59 -9.78 -1.58
CA CYS A 259 16.73 -10.95 -1.80
C CYS A 259 16.46 -11.25 -3.29
N LEU A 260 16.52 -10.22 -4.12
CA LEU A 260 16.19 -10.30 -5.56
C LEU A 260 17.28 -9.59 -6.37
N PRO A 261 18.46 -10.20 -6.48
CA PRO A 261 19.60 -9.64 -7.20
C PRO A 261 19.33 -9.40 -8.68
#